data_5d061ff1fc2d7142388a101a51d9c685
#
_entry.id   5d061ff1fc2d7142388a101a51d9c685
#
_cell.length_a   1.000
_cell.length_b   1.000
_cell.length_c   1.000
_cell.angle_alpha   90.00
_cell.angle_beta   90.00
_cell.angle_gamma   90.00
#
_symmetry.space_group_name_H-M   'P 1'
#
loop_
_entity.id
_entity.type
_entity.pdbx_description
1 polymer ?
#
loop_
_entity_poly.entity_id
_entity_poly.type
_entity_poly.pdbx_seq_one_letter_code
_entity_poly.pdbx_strand_id
1 'polypeptide(L)'
;SSGTAYTILAGLVQQMGEDAAFDYLKKVHKNVVQYTRSGTAQAKSVAKGEVGIGVSFIFGFENERQQGFTMVKSAAPCEGTSYEVGGIALVKGARNRDAALRYYDWLMSPAGQSIGAKANSLQVPANKTFKPDARIPPSDNVRLSKDAFEKYGKAAERRRLIERWEKEVNSLPR
;
A
#
# COMPACT_ATOMS: atom_id res chain seq x y z
N SER A 1 11.71 1.22 -7.96
CA SER A 1 10.73 1.66 -6.95
C SER A 1 9.62 0.62 -6.80
N SER A 2 9.10 0.38 -5.60
CA SER A 2 7.95 -0.50 -5.39
C SER A 2 6.64 0.18 -5.84
N GLY A 3 5.60 -0.60 -6.11
CA GLY A 3 4.24 -0.07 -6.34
C GLY A 3 3.79 0.84 -5.20
N THR A 4 3.94 0.38 -3.97
CA THR A 4 3.60 1.10 -2.74
C THR A 4 4.25 2.47 -2.63
N ALA A 5 5.55 2.58 -2.94
CA ALA A 5 6.24 3.87 -2.90
C ALA A 5 5.63 4.86 -3.90
N TYR A 6 5.24 4.38 -5.09
CA TYR A 6 4.56 5.22 -6.06
C TYR A 6 3.14 5.61 -5.61
N THR A 7 2.40 4.69 -5.00
CA THR A 7 1.05 4.97 -4.47
C THR A 7 1.10 6.07 -3.40
N ILE A 8 2.11 6.05 -2.52
CA ILE A 8 2.34 7.11 -1.53
C ILE A 8 2.63 8.45 -2.22
N LEU A 9 3.55 8.47 -3.19
CA LEU A 9 3.90 9.67 -3.94
C LEU A 9 2.67 10.25 -4.66
N ALA A 10 1.94 9.42 -5.40
CA ALA A 10 0.72 9.83 -6.10
C ALA A 10 -0.38 10.32 -5.13
N GLY A 11 -0.50 9.69 -3.97
CA GLY A 11 -1.44 10.10 -2.93
C GLY A 11 -1.13 11.49 -2.37
N LEU A 12 0.13 11.78 -2.08
CA LEU A 12 0.55 13.11 -1.64
C LEU A 12 0.30 14.18 -2.72
N VAL A 13 0.61 13.86 -3.97
CA VAL A 13 0.35 14.77 -5.10
C VAL A 13 -1.14 15.05 -5.26
N GLN A 14 -2.00 14.06 -5.05
CA GLN A 14 -3.44 14.23 -5.10
C GLN A 14 -3.99 15.10 -3.94
N GLN A 15 -3.43 14.95 -2.76
CA GLN A 15 -3.90 15.65 -1.56
C GLN A 15 -3.43 17.11 -1.49
N MET A 16 -2.20 17.36 -1.88
CA MET A 16 -1.53 18.65 -1.66
C MET A 16 -1.35 19.46 -2.93
N GLY A 17 -1.52 18.85 -4.12
CA GLY A 17 -1.00 19.37 -5.38
C GLY A 17 0.47 19.01 -5.57
N GLU A 18 0.94 19.01 -6.80
CA GLU A 18 2.24 18.43 -7.14
C GLU A 18 3.40 19.19 -6.49
N ASP A 19 3.47 20.49 -6.62
CA ASP A 19 4.62 21.26 -6.13
C ASP A 19 4.69 21.26 -4.60
N ALA A 20 3.55 21.43 -3.93
CA ALA A 20 3.49 21.36 -2.47
C ALA A 20 3.87 19.96 -1.93
N ALA A 21 3.47 18.89 -2.62
CA ALA A 21 3.87 17.53 -2.27
C ALA A 21 5.39 17.33 -2.39
N PHE A 22 6.00 17.86 -3.44
CA PHE A 22 7.46 17.76 -3.61
C PHE A 22 8.22 18.62 -2.61
N ASP A 23 7.74 19.79 -2.26
CA ASP A 23 8.34 20.61 -1.20
C ASP A 23 8.22 19.96 0.17
N TYR A 24 7.09 19.30 0.45
CA TYR A 24 6.93 18.48 1.64
C TYR A 24 7.92 17.31 1.65
N LEU A 25 8.05 16.56 0.56
CA LEU A 25 8.96 15.43 0.45
C LEU A 25 10.43 15.84 0.62
N LYS A 26 10.85 17.01 0.13
CA LYS A 26 12.20 17.56 0.37
C LYS A 26 12.46 17.82 1.87
N LYS A 27 11.45 18.29 2.60
CA LYS A 27 11.55 18.48 4.05
C LYS A 27 11.61 17.14 4.79
N VAL A 28 10.77 16.17 4.42
CA VAL A 28 10.75 14.83 5.01
C VAL A 28 12.06 14.08 4.74
N HIS A 29 12.64 14.24 3.55
CA HIS A 29 13.86 13.55 3.12
C HIS A 29 15.02 13.67 4.14
N LYS A 30 15.15 14.82 4.79
CA LYS A 30 16.18 15.07 5.81
C LYS A 30 16.10 14.13 7.02
N ASN A 31 14.91 13.54 7.27
CA ASN A 31 14.66 12.64 8.39
C ASN A 31 14.48 11.18 7.93
N VAL A 32 14.61 10.91 6.64
CA VAL A 32 14.44 9.55 6.11
C VAL A 32 15.75 8.80 6.24
N VAL A 33 15.75 7.75 7.03
CA VAL A 33 16.89 6.83 7.16
C VAL A 33 17.08 6.02 5.89
N GLN A 34 15.97 5.49 5.33
CA GLN A 34 16.04 4.61 4.15
C GLN A 34 14.75 4.64 3.33
N TYR A 35 14.91 4.64 2.01
CA TYR A 35 13.83 4.28 1.07
C TYR A 35 13.96 2.82 0.70
N THR A 36 12.96 2.01 1.02
CA THR A 36 13.01 0.56 0.78
C THR A 36 12.43 0.18 -0.58
N ARG A 37 12.80 -1.02 -1.06
CA ARG A 37 12.22 -1.60 -2.28
C ARG A 37 11.00 -2.48 -2.02
N SER A 38 10.67 -2.74 -0.77
CA SER A 38 9.53 -3.53 -0.31
C SER A 38 8.44 -2.64 0.26
N GLY A 39 7.17 -2.96 0.01
CA GLY A 39 6.02 -2.22 0.57
C GLY A 39 5.78 -2.45 2.06
N THR A 40 6.41 -3.45 2.69
CA THR A 40 6.19 -3.83 4.10
C THR A 40 7.47 -3.86 4.94
N ALA A 41 8.64 -3.66 4.35
CA ALA A 41 9.91 -3.70 5.09
C ALA A 41 9.98 -2.65 6.21
N GLN A 42 9.33 -1.51 6.03
CA GLN A 42 9.28 -0.42 7.01
C GLN A 42 8.59 -0.86 8.30
N ALA A 43 7.54 -1.67 8.21
CA ALA A 43 6.86 -2.21 9.38
C ALA A 43 7.81 -3.09 10.23
N LYS A 44 8.65 -3.89 9.58
CA LYS A 44 9.67 -4.70 10.25
C LYS A 44 10.73 -3.85 10.94
N SER A 45 11.20 -2.79 10.27
CA SER A 45 12.19 -1.88 10.86
C SER A 45 11.64 -1.15 12.08
N VAL A 46 10.36 -0.74 12.06
CA VAL A 46 9.70 -0.17 13.25
C VAL A 46 9.56 -1.23 14.35
N ALA A 47 9.15 -2.45 14.01
CA ALA A 47 8.98 -3.54 14.98
C ALA A 47 10.28 -3.87 15.71
N LYS A 48 11.41 -3.82 15.00
CA LYS A 48 12.75 -4.04 15.58
C LYS A 48 13.33 -2.82 16.30
N GLY A 49 12.66 -1.67 16.27
CA GLY A 49 13.18 -0.44 16.87
C GLY A 49 14.32 0.21 16.06
N GLU A 50 14.54 -0.19 14.81
CA GLU A 50 15.56 0.39 13.94
C GLU A 50 15.21 1.83 13.52
N VAL A 51 13.91 2.12 13.45
CA VAL A 51 13.34 3.45 13.16
C VAL A 51 12.11 3.70 14.03
N GLY A 52 11.85 4.96 14.39
CA GLY A 52 10.68 5.34 15.19
C GLY A 52 9.37 5.39 14.39
N ILE A 53 9.45 5.69 13.11
CA ILE A 53 8.28 5.84 12.21
C ILE A 53 8.55 5.13 10.88
N GLY A 54 7.55 4.41 10.39
CA GLY A 54 7.57 3.81 9.07
C GLY A 54 6.30 4.16 8.29
N VAL A 55 6.43 4.40 6.99
CA VAL A 55 5.29 4.58 6.08
C VAL A 55 5.13 3.33 5.24
N SER A 56 4.01 2.62 5.41
CA SER A 56 3.76 1.30 4.83
C SER A 56 2.25 1.05 4.71
N PHE A 57 1.86 -0.12 4.20
CA PHE A 57 0.49 -0.60 4.34
C PHE A 57 0.12 -0.83 5.80
N ILE A 58 -1.10 -0.46 6.19
CA ILE A 58 -1.60 -0.65 7.56
C ILE A 58 -1.49 -2.12 7.98
N PHE A 59 -1.88 -3.05 7.11
CA PHE A 59 -1.79 -4.49 7.40
C PHE A 59 -0.35 -4.97 7.68
N GLY A 60 0.66 -4.30 7.14
CA GLY A 60 2.06 -4.64 7.41
C GLY A 60 2.42 -4.46 8.88
N PHE A 61 1.97 -3.39 9.50
CA PHE A 61 2.17 -3.14 10.94
C PHE A 61 1.36 -4.12 11.78
N GLU A 62 0.14 -4.45 11.38
CA GLU A 62 -0.68 -5.42 12.09
C GLU A 62 -0.07 -6.82 12.05
N ASN A 63 0.51 -7.21 10.91
CA ASN A 63 1.24 -8.48 10.81
C ASN A 63 2.41 -8.56 11.82
N GLU A 64 3.15 -7.47 12.01
CA GLU A 64 4.24 -7.44 13.00
C GLU A 64 3.68 -7.54 14.44
N ARG A 65 2.55 -6.90 14.73
CA ARG A 65 1.87 -7.06 16.04
C ARG A 65 1.47 -8.51 16.31
N GLN A 66 0.95 -9.21 15.31
CA GLN A 66 0.59 -10.63 15.42
C GLN A 66 1.83 -11.55 15.66
N GLN A 67 3.02 -11.07 15.29
CA GLN A 67 4.29 -11.76 15.58
C GLN A 67 4.86 -11.45 16.97
N GLY A 68 4.14 -10.69 17.79
CA GLY A 68 4.54 -10.37 19.17
C GLY A 68 5.11 -8.97 19.38
N PHE A 69 5.24 -8.16 18.32
CA PHE A 69 5.71 -6.76 18.44
C PHE A 69 4.56 -5.83 18.86
N THR A 70 4.04 -6.01 20.08
CA THR A 70 2.83 -5.34 20.59
C THR A 70 2.97 -3.82 20.73
N MET A 71 4.19 -3.31 20.79
CA MET A 71 4.47 -1.86 20.87
C MET A 71 4.23 -1.15 19.54
N VAL A 72 4.17 -1.87 18.41
CA VAL A 72 3.90 -1.30 17.10
C VAL A 72 2.46 -0.77 17.06
N LYS A 73 2.30 0.48 16.66
CA LYS A 73 0.99 1.11 16.44
C LYS A 73 0.87 1.51 14.98
N SER A 74 -0.30 1.34 14.40
CA SER A 74 -0.63 1.83 13.07
C SER A 74 -1.66 2.94 13.16
N ALA A 75 -1.52 3.96 12.32
CA ALA A 75 -2.48 5.04 12.18
C ALA A 75 -2.60 5.46 10.71
N ALA A 76 -3.80 5.77 10.28
CA ALA A 76 -4.02 6.48 9.03
C ALA A 76 -4.00 8.00 9.32
N PRO A 77 -3.36 8.82 8.47
CA PRO A 77 -3.42 10.28 8.62
C PRO A 77 -4.86 10.78 8.54
N CYS A 78 -5.21 11.78 9.36
CA CYS A 78 -6.55 12.37 9.37
C CYS A 78 -6.86 13.14 8.06
N GLU A 79 -5.84 13.61 7.39
CA GLU A 79 -5.92 14.25 6.07
C GLU A 79 -6.33 13.25 4.98
N GLY A 80 -6.08 11.98 5.20
CA GLY A 80 -6.39 10.88 4.28
C GLY A 80 -5.17 10.05 3.90
N THR A 81 -5.44 8.92 3.28
CA THR A 81 -4.41 8.01 2.77
C THR A 81 -4.80 7.48 1.40
N SER A 82 -3.81 7.10 0.62
CA SER A 82 -4.01 6.35 -0.62
C SER A 82 -4.21 4.86 -0.35
N TYR A 83 -4.70 4.15 -1.35
CA TYR A 83 -4.93 2.72 -1.28
C TYR A 83 -4.57 2.04 -2.60
N GLU A 84 -4.40 0.75 -2.56
CA GLU A 84 -4.20 -0.09 -3.74
C GLU A 84 -5.28 -1.17 -3.78
N VAL A 85 -5.78 -1.46 -4.98
CA VAL A 85 -6.70 -2.56 -5.22
C VAL A 85 -5.95 -3.66 -5.94
N GLY A 86 -5.81 -4.82 -5.29
CA GLY A 86 -5.24 -6.01 -5.92
C GLY A 86 -6.12 -6.47 -7.07
N GLY A 87 -5.52 -6.84 -8.19
CA GLY A 87 -6.24 -7.31 -9.37
C GLY A 87 -5.88 -8.75 -9.72
N ILE A 88 -6.85 -9.47 -10.27
CA ILE A 88 -6.65 -10.77 -10.92
C ILE A 88 -7.21 -10.69 -12.33
N ALA A 89 -6.53 -11.30 -13.29
CA ALA A 89 -6.94 -11.32 -14.67
C ALA A 89 -6.70 -12.68 -15.31
N LEU A 90 -7.57 -13.07 -16.23
CA LEU A 90 -7.38 -14.24 -17.08
C LEU A 90 -6.49 -13.88 -18.27
N VAL A 91 -5.38 -14.60 -18.42
CA VAL A 91 -4.47 -14.40 -19.56
C VAL A 91 -5.14 -14.85 -20.84
N LYS A 92 -5.09 -14.02 -21.90
CA LYS A 92 -5.59 -14.37 -23.23
C LYS A 92 -4.85 -15.61 -23.74
N GLY A 93 -5.60 -16.62 -24.21
CA GLY A 93 -5.03 -17.87 -24.69
C GLY A 93 -4.58 -18.84 -23.57
N ALA A 94 -5.03 -18.64 -22.34
CA ALA A 94 -4.73 -19.57 -21.25
C ALA A 94 -5.16 -21.01 -21.62
N ARG A 95 -4.23 -21.97 -21.49
CA ARG A 95 -4.46 -23.37 -21.85
C ARG A 95 -5.54 -24.04 -21.00
N ASN A 96 -5.61 -23.69 -19.71
CA ASN A 96 -6.55 -24.26 -18.74
C ASN A 96 -7.61 -23.21 -18.34
N ARG A 97 -8.26 -22.61 -19.33
CA ARG A 97 -9.18 -21.49 -19.14
C ARG A 97 -10.29 -21.80 -18.12
N ASP A 98 -10.91 -22.96 -18.22
CA ASP A 98 -12.05 -23.32 -17.34
C ASP A 98 -11.62 -23.56 -15.89
N ALA A 99 -10.45 -24.14 -15.68
CA ALA A 99 -9.87 -24.26 -14.35
C ALA A 99 -9.50 -22.89 -13.77
N ALA A 100 -8.94 -22.01 -14.59
CA ALA A 100 -8.60 -20.64 -14.18
C ALA A 100 -9.84 -19.81 -13.80
N LEU A 101 -10.96 -19.96 -14.53
CA LEU A 101 -12.21 -19.30 -14.19
C LEU A 101 -12.80 -19.84 -12.88
N ARG A 102 -12.79 -21.16 -12.66
CA ARG A 102 -13.23 -21.76 -11.39
C ARG A 102 -12.38 -21.25 -10.21
N TYR A 103 -11.07 -21.12 -10.41
CA TYR A 103 -10.18 -20.53 -9.38
C TYR A 103 -10.50 -19.05 -9.14
N TYR A 104 -10.76 -18.29 -10.21
CA TYR A 104 -11.15 -16.88 -10.12
C TYR A 104 -12.44 -16.72 -9.29
N ASP A 105 -13.49 -17.48 -9.62
CA ASP A 105 -14.76 -17.42 -8.91
C ASP A 105 -14.61 -17.81 -7.43
N TRP A 106 -13.84 -18.87 -7.18
CA TRP A 106 -13.53 -19.28 -5.81
C TRP A 106 -12.75 -18.20 -5.04
N LEU A 107 -11.72 -17.62 -5.65
CA LEU A 107 -10.90 -16.59 -5.01
C LEU A 107 -11.74 -15.35 -4.65
N MET A 108 -12.71 -14.99 -5.49
CA MET A 108 -13.60 -13.87 -5.25
C MET A 108 -14.74 -14.20 -4.27
N SER A 109 -14.94 -15.46 -3.91
CA SER A 109 -15.95 -15.87 -2.92
C SER A 109 -15.51 -15.57 -1.48
N PRO A 110 -16.44 -15.53 -0.51
CA PRO A 110 -16.08 -15.41 0.91
C PRO A 110 -15.08 -16.47 1.39
N ALA A 111 -15.18 -17.70 0.88
CA ALA A 111 -14.26 -18.78 1.22
C ALA A 111 -12.82 -18.47 0.76
N GLY A 112 -12.64 -18.06 -0.49
CA GLY A 112 -11.34 -17.66 -1.04
C GLY A 112 -10.75 -16.45 -0.32
N GLN A 113 -11.57 -15.42 -0.09
CA GLN A 113 -11.15 -14.20 0.62
C GLN A 113 -10.73 -14.46 2.07
N SER A 114 -11.26 -15.51 2.72
CA SER A 114 -10.87 -15.88 4.09
C SER A 114 -9.46 -16.44 4.22
N ILE A 115 -8.87 -16.94 3.13
CA ILE A 115 -7.55 -17.58 3.15
C ILE A 115 -6.45 -16.60 3.52
N GLY A 116 -6.55 -15.35 3.06
CA GLY A 116 -5.59 -14.31 3.40
C GLY A 116 -5.36 -14.19 4.92
N ALA A 117 -6.43 -13.99 5.67
CA ALA A 117 -6.34 -13.86 7.13
C ALA A 117 -5.86 -15.14 7.81
N LYS A 118 -6.24 -16.33 7.30
CA LYS A 118 -5.73 -17.64 7.81
C LYS A 118 -4.22 -17.78 7.59
N ALA A 119 -3.69 -17.19 6.53
CA ALA A 119 -2.27 -17.16 6.22
C ALA A 119 -1.55 -15.91 6.82
N ASN A 120 -2.18 -15.21 7.76
CA ASN A 120 -1.68 -13.97 8.36
C ASN A 120 -1.41 -12.85 7.34
N SER A 121 -2.12 -12.83 6.22
CA SER A 121 -2.17 -11.69 5.31
C SER A 121 -3.41 -10.86 5.61
N LEU A 122 -3.25 -9.84 6.43
CA LEU A 122 -4.36 -9.05 7.01
C LEU A 122 -4.80 -7.90 6.10
N GLN A 123 -4.84 -8.14 4.79
CA GLN A 123 -5.37 -7.19 3.81
C GLN A 123 -6.90 -7.13 3.89
N VAL A 124 -7.47 -5.97 3.57
CA VAL A 124 -8.91 -5.78 3.52
C VAL A 124 -9.50 -6.59 2.35
N PRO A 125 -10.45 -7.50 2.58
CA PRO A 125 -11.06 -8.28 1.52
C PRO A 125 -11.87 -7.41 0.56
N ALA A 126 -11.85 -7.74 -0.74
CA ALA A 126 -12.62 -7.04 -1.75
C ALA A 126 -14.10 -7.49 -1.81
N ASN A 127 -14.41 -8.68 -1.32
CA ASN A 127 -15.77 -9.20 -1.32
C ASN A 127 -16.62 -8.55 -0.23
N LYS A 128 -17.67 -7.83 -0.61
CA LYS A 128 -18.55 -7.08 0.31
C LYS A 128 -19.40 -7.96 1.22
N THR A 129 -19.63 -9.22 0.87
CA THR A 129 -20.41 -10.17 1.68
C THR A 129 -19.56 -10.96 2.67
N PHE A 130 -18.24 -10.83 2.58
CA PHE A 130 -17.32 -11.45 3.52
C PHE A 130 -17.20 -10.61 4.79
N LYS A 131 -17.41 -11.24 5.95
CA LYS A 131 -17.15 -10.61 7.25
C LYS A 131 -15.65 -10.69 7.54
N PRO A 132 -14.93 -9.57 7.59
CA PRO A 132 -13.50 -9.56 7.85
C PRO A 132 -13.13 -10.21 9.18
N ASP A 133 -11.96 -10.83 9.23
CA ASP A 133 -11.34 -11.25 10.48
C ASP A 133 -11.08 -10.04 11.38
N ALA A 134 -11.32 -10.17 12.68
CA ALA A 134 -11.18 -9.06 13.65
C ALA A 134 -9.75 -8.48 13.73
N ARG A 135 -8.75 -9.20 13.24
CA ARG A 135 -7.37 -8.73 13.14
C ARG A 135 -7.13 -7.81 11.96
N ILE A 136 -8.02 -7.80 10.96
CA ILE A 136 -7.92 -6.91 9.81
C ILE A 136 -8.25 -5.49 10.28
N PRO A 137 -7.37 -4.50 10.04
CA PRO A 137 -7.62 -3.13 10.46
C PRO A 137 -8.93 -2.59 9.84
N PRO A 138 -9.80 -1.95 10.64
CA PRO A 138 -11.02 -1.36 10.11
C PRO A 138 -10.68 -0.23 9.14
N SER A 139 -11.39 -0.19 8.02
CA SER A 139 -11.23 0.85 6.99
C SER A 139 -12.35 1.90 7.01
N ASP A 140 -13.41 1.70 7.78
CA ASP A 140 -14.61 2.52 7.75
C ASP A 140 -14.38 3.98 8.19
N ASN A 141 -13.39 4.19 9.07
CA ASN A 141 -13.01 5.52 9.57
C ASN A 141 -11.77 6.08 8.87
N VAL A 142 -11.28 5.43 7.83
CA VAL A 142 -10.11 5.88 7.08
C VAL A 142 -10.56 6.74 5.91
N ARG A 143 -10.15 8.01 5.92
CA ARG A 143 -10.37 8.88 4.77
C ARG A 143 -9.46 8.44 3.63
N LEU A 144 -10.04 7.86 2.58
CA LEU A 144 -9.32 7.49 1.38
C LEU A 144 -9.21 8.67 0.41
N SER A 145 -8.06 8.80 -0.25
CA SER A 145 -7.90 9.73 -1.35
C SER A 145 -8.92 9.43 -2.43
N LYS A 146 -9.41 10.49 -3.13
CA LYS A 146 -10.29 10.31 -4.28
C LYS A 146 -9.58 9.45 -5.31
N ASP A 147 -10.36 8.56 -5.91
CA ASP A 147 -9.88 7.69 -6.96
C ASP A 147 -9.45 8.51 -8.19
N ALA A 148 -8.20 8.42 -8.56
CA ALA A 148 -7.62 9.05 -9.75
C ALA A 148 -6.75 8.05 -10.53
N PHE A 149 -7.15 6.77 -10.55
CA PHE A 149 -6.44 5.71 -11.27
C PHE A 149 -6.29 6.01 -12.76
N GLU A 150 -7.26 6.69 -13.37
CA GLU A 150 -7.16 7.11 -14.78
C GLU A 150 -5.95 8.00 -15.07
N LYS A 151 -5.59 8.89 -14.14
CA LYS A 151 -4.43 9.75 -14.29
C LYS A 151 -3.16 9.04 -13.80
N TYR A 152 -3.14 8.65 -12.54
CA TYR A 152 -1.94 8.17 -11.86
C TYR A 152 -1.63 6.69 -12.13
N GLY A 153 -2.57 5.92 -12.68
CA GLY A 153 -2.35 4.57 -13.19
C GLY A 153 -1.60 4.51 -14.53
N LYS A 154 -1.49 5.62 -15.25
CA LYS A 154 -0.79 5.66 -16.55
C LYS A 154 0.72 5.52 -16.37
N ALA A 155 1.34 4.65 -17.16
CA ALA A 155 2.78 4.40 -17.11
C ALA A 155 3.62 5.65 -17.36
N ALA A 156 3.16 6.56 -18.22
CA ALA A 156 3.84 7.82 -18.50
C ALA A 156 3.86 8.75 -17.28
N GLU A 157 2.71 8.90 -16.60
CA GLU A 157 2.61 9.74 -15.42
C GLU A 157 3.42 9.17 -14.25
N ARG A 158 3.39 7.84 -14.08
CA ARG A 158 4.24 7.16 -13.10
C ARG A 158 5.72 7.44 -13.34
N ARG A 159 6.21 7.31 -14.57
CA ARG A 159 7.61 7.61 -14.89
C ARG A 159 7.94 9.06 -14.57
N ARG A 160 7.14 9.99 -15.05
CA ARG A 160 7.34 11.43 -14.85
C ARG A 160 7.48 11.80 -13.37
N LEU A 161 6.59 11.32 -12.51
CA LEU A 161 6.62 11.61 -11.07
C LEU A 161 7.82 10.93 -10.39
N ILE A 162 8.19 9.72 -10.79
CA ILE A 162 9.36 9.03 -10.25
C ILE A 162 10.65 9.76 -10.67
N GLU A 163 10.78 10.15 -11.93
CA GLU A 163 11.95 10.90 -12.43
C GLU A 163 12.08 12.27 -11.71
N ARG A 164 10.97 12.96 -11.50
CA ARG A 164 10.95 14.18 -10.70
C ARG A 164 11.41 13.91 -9.26
N TRP A 165 10.93 12.86 -8.64
CA TRP A 165 11.32 12.49 -7.27
C TRP A 165 12.82 12.15 -7.19
N GLU A 166 13.35 11.36 -8.13
CA GLU A 166 14.78 11.04 -8.19
C GLU A 166 15.63 12.31 -8.29
N LYS A 167 15.23 13.25 -9.14
CA LYS A 167 15.97 14.47 -9.40
C LYS A 167 15.87 15.51 -8.27
N GLU A 168 14.67 15.70 -7.70
CA GLU A 168 14.41 16.83 -6.80
C GLU A 168 14.43 16.44 -5.32
N VAL A 169 14.30 15.16 -4.98
CA VAL A 169 14.22 14.67 -3.61
C VAL A 169 15.35 13.71 -3.30
N ASN A 170 15.45 12.61 -4.05
CA ASN A 170 16.40 11.54 -3.73
C ASN A 170 17.86 11.93 -3.92
N SER A 171 18.14 12.89 -4.79
CA SER A 171 19.49 13.44 -5.03
C SER A 171 19.97 14.41 -3.97
N LEU A 172 19.10 14.85 -3.05
CA LEU A 172 19.48 15.77 -2.00
C LEU A 172 20.32 15.07 -0.91
N PRO A 173 21.22 15.79 -0.24
CA PRO A 173 21.89 15.27 0.95
C PRO A 173 20.88 15.08 2.08
N ARG A 174 21.11 14.04 2.89
CA ARG A 174 20.35 13.73 4.11
C ARG A 174 20.95 14.37 5.33
#